data_1a3b51cd34649fa981fc1b689bc7c13a
#
_entry.id   1a3b51cd34649fa981fc1b689bc7c13a
#
_cell.length_a   1.000
_cell.length_b   1.000
_cell.length_c   1.000
_cell.angle_alpha   90.00
_cell.angle_beta   90.00
_cell.angle_gamma   90.00
#
_symmetry.space_group_name_H-M   'P 1'
#
loop_
_entity.id
_entity.type
_entity.pdbx_description
1 polymer ?
#
loop_
_entity_poly.entity_id
_entity_poly.type
_entity_poly.pdbx_seq_one_letter_code
_entity_poly.pdbx_strand_id
1 'polypeptide(L)'
;MRRRYLEAWRKFSARQALEPLEAQLAAVIAEHPEYIGWLESGEAALLAQFTPAGGRENPFLHMGLHLAIREQVATDRPAGIARVHSELTGRSGDAHEAEHRMIEPLAEALWEAQRSGQPPDEARYLERLQRL
;
A
#
# COMPACT_ATOMS: atom_id res chain seq x y z
N MET A 1 -12.86 2.81 -5.47
CA MET A 1 -11.38 2.89 -5.48
C MET A 1 -10.72 2.01 -6.53
N ARG A 2 -11.16 0.77 -6.70
CA ARG A 2 -10.60 -0.15 -7.71
C ARG A 2 -10.58 0.45 -9.12
N ARG A 3 -11.65 1.12 -9.53
CA ARG A 3 -11.75 1.77 -10.84
C ARG A 3 -10.64 2.78 -11.08
N ARG A 4 -10.21 3.47 -10.04
CA ARG A 4 -9.15 4.48 -10.14
C ARG A 4 -7.80 3.84 -10.45
N TYR A 5 -7.52 2.65 -9.92
CA TYR A 5 -6.33 1.90 -10.27
C TYR A 5 -6.32 1.53 -11.75
N LEU A 6 -7.45 1.02 -12.24
CA LEU A 6 -7.57 0.64 -13.65
C LEU A 6 -7.39 1.85 -14.57
N GLU A 7 -8.02 2.97 -14.23
CA GLU A 7 -7.93 4.18 -15.03
C GLU A 7 -6.51 4.77 -15.01
N ALA A 8 -5.86 4.79 -13.85
CA ALA A 8 -4.49 5.26 -13.75
C ALA A 8 -3.54 4.42 -14.60
N TRP A 9 -3.69 3.11 -14.57
CA TRP A 9 -2.86 2.22 -15.35
C TRP A 9 -3.14 2.36 -16.85
N ARG A 10 -4.41 2.51 -17.24
CA ARG A 10 -4.78 2.75 -18.63
C ARG A 10 -4.11 4.01 -19.17
N LYS A 11 -4.22 5.11 -18.45
CA LYS A 11 -3.61 6.39 -18.84
C LYS A 11 -2.10 6.29 -18.90
N PHE A 12 -1.49 5.67 -17.91
CA PHE A 12 -0.05 5.49 -17.86
C PHE A 12 0.45 4.69 -19.07
N SER A 13 -0.22 3.58 -19.37
CA SER A 13 0.13 2.71 -20.50
C SER A 13 -0.05 3.43 -21.85
N ALA A 14 -1.04 4.31 -21.93
CA ALA A 14 -1.32 5.10 -23.13
C ALA A 14 -0.49 6.40 -23.20
N ARG A 15 0.38 6.64 -22.23
CA ARG A 15 1.21 7.84 -22.13
C ARG A 15 0.40 9.13 -22.07
N GLN A 16 -0.76 9.06 -21.43
CA GLN A 16 -1.61 10.23 -21.19
C GLN A 16 -1.17 10.93 -19.91
N ALA A 17 -1.55 12.21 -19.78
CA ALA A 17 -1.27 12.99 -18.58
C ALA A 17 -1.99 12.38 -17.36
N LEU A 18 -1.29 12.33 -16.23
CA LEU A 18 -1.79 11.78 -14.97
C LEU A 18 -1.98 12.90 -13.95
N GLU A 19 -3.09 12.84 -13.20
CA GLU A 19 -3.24 13.65 -12.01
C GLU A 19 -2.34 13.10 -10.89
N PRO A 20 -2.04 13.90 -9.85
CA PRO A 20 -1.11 13.45 -8.79
C PRO A 20 -1.46 12.10 -8.18
N LEU A 21 -2.74 11.86 -7.86
CA LEU A 21 -3.16 10.57 -7.32
C LEU A 21 -2.97 9.45 -8.34
N GLU A 22 -3.30 9.71 -9.60
CA GLU A 22 -3.11 8.72 -10.67
C GLU A 22 -1.64 8.37 -10.85
N ALA A 23 -0.76 9.33 -10.72
CA ALA A 23 0.69 9.08 -10.78
C ALA A 23 1.15 8.18 -9.64
N GLN A 24 0.62 8.38 -8.43
CA GLN A 24 0.91 7.52 -7.29
C GLN A 24 0.40 6.10 -7.49
N LEU A 25 -0.82 5.96 -8.00
CA LEU A 25 -1.41 4.65 -8.30
C LEU A 25 -0.61 3.91 -9.37
N ALA A 26 -0.26 4.60 -10.45
CA ALA A 26 0.54 4.00 -11.52
C ALA A 26 1.92 3.57 -11.03
N ALA A 27 2.55 4.37 -10.16
CA ALA A 27 3.85 4.02 -9.60
C ALA A 27 3.80 2.75 -8.76
N VAL A 28 2.80 2.60 -7.89
CA VAL A 28 2.69 1.39 -7.08
C VAL A 28 2.35 0.16 -7.93
N ILE A 29 1.56 0.32 -8.98
CA ILE A 29 1.26 -0.78 -9.91
C ILE A 29 2.53 -1.22 -10.63
N ALA A 30 3.35 -0.28 -11.09
CA ALA A 30 4.60 -0.59 -11.79
C ALA A 30 5.57 -1.39 -10.91
N GLU A 31 5.51 -1.21 -9.59
CA GLU A 31 6.33 -1.97 -8.65
C GLU A 31 5.76 -3.36 -8.34
N HIS A 32 4.58 -3.68 -8.88
CA HIS A 32 3.92 -4.98 -8.70
C HIS A 32 3.56 -5.57 -10.07
N PRO A 33 4.56 -5.93 -10.89
CA PRO A 33 4.29 -6.43 -12.24
C PRO A 33 3.41 -7.68 -12.24
N GLU A 34 3.39 -8.45 -11.17
CA GLU A 34 2.53 -9.62 -11.01
C GLU A 34 1.04 -9.30 -11.04
N TYR A 35 0.66 -8.04 -10.80
CA TYR A 35 -0.74 -7.62 -10.84
C TYR A 35 -1.18 -7.05 -12.18
N ILE A 36 -0.25 -6.75 -13.09
CA ILE A 36 -0.55 -6.00 -14.33
C ILE A 36 -1.52 -6.76 -15.22
N GLY A 37 -1.26 -8.04 -15.48
CA GLY A 37 -2.14 -8.85 -16.31
C GLY A 37 -3.57 -8.94 -15.76
N TRP A 38 -3.68 -9.04 -14.43
CA TRP A 38 -4.96 -9.06 -13.76
C TRP A 38 -5.69 -7.71 -13.86
N LEU A 39 -4.98 -6.61 -13.69
CA LEU A 39 -5.56 -5.27 -13.83
C LEU A 39 -6.03 -5.01 -15.28
N GLU A 40 -5.31 -5.53 -16.27
CA GLU A 40 -5.67 -5.39 -17.67
C GLU A 40 -6.92 -6.20 -18.03
N SER A 41 -7.33 -7.14 -17.17
CA SER A 41 -8.59 -7.87 -17.37
C SER A 41 -9.82 -6.98 -17.15
N GLY A 42 -9.67 -5.77 -16.60
CA GLY A 42 -10.73 -4.78 -16.48
C GLY A 42 -11.85 -5.20 -15.55
N GLU A 43 -13.02 -5.50 -16.08
CA GLU A 43 -14.20 -5.84 -15.29
C GLU A 43 -13.99 -7.03 -14.36
N ALA A 44 -13.23 -8.02 -14.77
CA ALA A 44 -12.93 -9.17 -13.91
C ALA A 44 -12.20 -8.73 -12.64
N ALA A 45 -11.27 -7.77 -12.77
CA ALA A 45 -10.58 -7.21 -11.61
C ALA A 45 -11.53 -6.45 -10.69
N LEU A 46 -12.48 -5.70 -11.26
CA LEU A 46 -13.47 -4.95 -10.48
C LEU A 46 -14.38 -5.86 -9.67
N LEU A 47 -14.72 -7.02 -10.22
CA LEU A 47 -15.66 -7.95 -9.62
C LEU A 47 -14.99 -9.04 -8.76
N ALA A 48 -13.67 -9.16 -8.82
CA ALA A 48 -12.96 -10.20 -8.11
C ALA A 48 -13.17 -10.09 -6.60
N GLN A 49 -13.37 -11.24 -5.96
CA GLN A 49 -13.52 -11.35 -4.52
C GLN A 49 -12.29 -12.06 -3.94
N PHE A 50 -11.77 -11.49 -2.87
CA PHE A 50 -10.60 -12.04 -2.20
C PHE A 50 -10.99 -12.36 -0.76
N THR A 51 -11.05 -13.65 -0.43
CA THR A 51 -11.39 -14.10 0.91
C THR A 51 -10.20 -14.83 1.53
N PRO A 52 -10.08 -14.84 2.86
CA PRO A 52 -9.02 -15.62 3.51
C PRO A 52 -9.06 -17.11 3.14
N ALA A 53 -10.28 -17.66 2.98
CA ALA A 53 -10.45 -19.06 2.60
C ALA A 53 -9.99 -19.36 1.19
N GLY A 54 -9.99 -18.35 0.29
CA GLY A 54 -9.54 -18.51 -1.08
C GLY A 54 -8.03 -18.49 -1.26
N GLY A 55 -7.29 -18.15 -0.21
CA GLY A 55 -5.83 -18.11 -0.23
C GLY A 55 -5.22 -17.07 -1.15
N ARG A 56 -6.03 -16.15 -1.67
CA ARG A 56 -5.56 -15.07 -2.54
C ARG A 56 -5.43 -13.77 -1.77
N GLU A 57 -4.27 -13.15 -1.89
CA GLU A 57 -4.07 -11.79 -1.41
C GLU A 57 -4.87 -10.82 -2.28
N ASN A 58 -5.52 -9.84 -1.64
CA ASN A 58 -6.22 -8.77 -2.36
C ASN A 58 -5.19 -7.76 -2.87
N PRO A 59 -4.94 -7.69 -4.21
CA PRO A 59 -3.94 -6.76 -4.74
C PRO A 59 -4.25 -5.30 -4.44
N PHE A 60 -5.52 -4.93 -4.45
CA PHE A 60 -5.92 -3.55 -4.14
C PHE A 60 -5.61 -3.19 -2.69
N LEU A 61 -5.85 -4.12 -1.76
CA LEU A 61 -5.51 -3.90 -0.36
C LEU A 61 -4.00 -3.76 -0.18
N HIS A 62 -3.23 -4.65 -0.80
CA HIS A 62 -1.77 -4.61 -0.71
C HIS A 62 -1.20 -3.29 -1.25
N MET A 63 -1.63 -2.89 -2.45
CA MET A 63 -1.21 -1.62 -3.03
C MET A 63 -1.66 -0.42 -2.19
N GLY A 64 -2.87 -0.49 -1.63
CA GLY A 64 -3.39 0.56 -0.75
C GLY A 64 -2.55 0.72 0.52
N LEU A 65 -2.04 -0.38 1.08
CA LEU A 65 -1.15 -0.34 2.24
C LEU A 65 0.19 0.33 1.89
N HIS A 66 0.76 0.05 0.71
CA HIS A 66 1.95 0.76 0.25
C HIS A 66 1.70 2.27 0.17
N LEU A 67 0.59 2.67 -0.42
CA LEU A 67 0.24 4.09 -0.55
C LEU A 67 0.05 4.76 0.81
N ALA A 68 -0.59 4.06 1.75
CA ALA A 68 -0.78 4.57 3.11
C ALA A 68 0.57 4.83 3.78
N ILE A 69 1.52 3.91 3.65
CA ILE A 69 2.86 4.09 4.20
C ILE A 69 3.57 5.27 3.54
N ARG A 70 3.48 5.42 2.23
CA ARG A 70 4.10 6.54 1.52
C ARG A 70 3.56 7.88 1.99
N GLU A 71 2.26 7.97 2.24
CA GLU A 71 1.67 9.18 2.79
C GLU A 71 2.11 9.43 4.22
N GLN A 72 2.13 8.40 5.06
CA GLN A 72 2.61 8.52 6.44
C GLN A 72 4.05 9.01 6.50
N VAL A 73 4.91 8.44 5.66
CA VAL A 73 6.32 8.85 5.58
C VAL A 73 6.46 10.28 5.09
N ALA A 74 5.70 10.65 4.05
CA ALA A 74 5.75 12.01 3.49
C ALA A 74 5.31 13.08 4.48
N THR A 75 4.37 12.76 5.37
CA THR A 75 3.85 13.69 6.37
C THR A 75 4.45 13.49 7.76
N ASP A 76 5.28 12.48 7.91
CA ASP A 76 5.86 12.05 9.20
C ASP A 76 4.77 11.85 10.26
N ARG A 77 3.74 11.11 9.91
CA ARG A 77 2.64 10.79 10.82
C ARG A 77 2.38 9.28 10.85
N PRO A 78 2.54 8.63 12.02
CA PRO A 78 2.91 9.21 13.32
C PRO A 78 4.35 9.73 13.33
N ALA A 79 4.60 10.74 14.17
CA ALA A 79 5.93 11.37 14.25
C ALA A 79 7.02 10.32 14.53
N GLY A 80 8.03 10.31 13.68
CA GLY A 80 9.12 9.33 13.75
C GLY A 80 9.07 8.25 12.68
N ILE A 81 7.95 8.10 11.96
CA ILE A 81 7.82 7.04 10.95
C ILE A 81 8.77 7.27 9.77
N ALA A 82 9.02 8.51 9.38
CA ALA A 82 9.94 8.83 8.30
C ALA A 82 11.36 8.33 8.62
N ARG A 83 11.77 8.48 9.87
CA ARG A 83 13.06 7.99 10.34
C ARG A 83 13.13 6.47 10.30
N VAL A 84 12.08 5.79 10.76
CA VAL A 84 12.00 4.32 10.68
C VAL A 84 12.16 3.85 9.24
N HIS A 85 11.42 4.47 8.32
CA HIS A 85 11.49 4.12 6.90
C HIS A 85 12.91 4.32 6.35
N SER A 86 13.55 5.44 6.69
CA SER A 86 14.92 5.74 6.26
C SER A 86 15.92 4.70 6.77
N GLU A 87 15.80 4.34 8.05
CA GLU A 87 16.69 3.33 8.66
C GLU A 87 16.48 1.94 8.03
N LEU A 88 15.24 1.55 7.80
CA LEU A 88 14.93 0.26 7.16
C LEU A 88 15.44 0.25 5.72
N THR A 89 15.26 1.33 4.98
CA THR A 89 15.76 1.46 3.61
C THR A 89 17.27 1.32 3.58
N GLY A 90 17.96 1.95 4.53
CA GLY A 90 19.41 1.85 4.63
C GLY A 90 19.90 0.44 4.91
N ARG A 91 19.18 -0.30 5.76
CA ARG A 91 19.56 -1.69 6.11
C ARG A 91 19.23 -2.68 5.01
N SER A 92 18.10 -2.51 4.32
CA SER A 92 17.67 -3.45 3.26
C SER A 92 18.22 -3.08 1.89
N GLY A 93 18.63 -1.82 1.70
CA GLY A 93 19.10 -1.32 0.41
C GLY A 93 17.99 -1.03 -0.59
N ASP A 94 16.72 -1.13 -0.19
CA ASP A 94 15.58 -1.00 -1.08
C ASP A 94 14.38 -0.42 -0.33
N ALA A 95 13.88 0.73 -0.81
CA ALA A 95 12.73 1.40 -0.21
C ALA A 95 11.45 0.56 -0.30
N HIS A 96 11.27 -0.18 -1.39
CA HIS A 96 10.11 -1.05 -1.58
C HIS A 96 10.09 -2.18 -0.55
N GLU A 97 11.24 -2.78 -0.30
CA GLU A 97 11.37 -3.82 0.72
C GLU A 97 11.11 -3.26 2.11
N ALA A 98 11.60 -2.05 2.39
CA ALA A 98 11.31 -1.38 3.66
C ALA A 98 9.80 -1.20 3.85
N GLU A 99 9.09 -0.76 2.81
CA GLU A 99 7.63 -0.65 2.85
C GLU A 99 6.96 -1.99 3.12
N HIS A 100 7.41 -3.06 2.48
CA HIS A 100 6.86 -4.39 2.72
C HIS A 100 6.96 -4.80 4.19
N ARG A 101 8.07 -4.49 4.83
CA ARG A 101 8.26 -4.80 6.25
C ARG A 101 7.37 -3.94 7.14
N MET A 102 7.05 -2.73 6.73
CA MET A 102 6.19 -1.81 7.46
C MET A 102 4.70 -2.12 7.29
N ILE A 103 4.33 -2.81 6.23
CA ILE A 103 2.93 -3.17 5.94
C ILE A 103 2.33 -4.05 7.04
N GLU A 104 3.07 -5.01 7.56
CA GLU A 104 2.56 -5.93 8.56
C GLU A 104 2.11 -5.22 9.84
N PRO A 105 2.92 -4.35 10.48
CA PRO A 105 2.46 -3.57 11.62
C PRO A 105 1.28 -2.65 11.30
N LEU A 106 1.25 -2.07 10.11
CA LEU A 106 0.13 -1.22 9.69
C LEU A 106 -1.16 -2.03 9.57
N ALA A 107 -1.12 -3.16 8.90
CA ALA A 107 -2.28 -4.04 8.74
C ALA A 107 -2.80 -4.49 10.11
N GLU A 108 -1.91 -4.83 11.03
CA GLU A 108 -2.28 -5.22 12.39
C GLU A 108 -2.95 -4.08 13.14
N ALA A 109 -2.41 -2.86 13.04
CA ALA A 109 -2.99 -1.69 13.68
C ALA A 109 -4.40 -1.39 13.15
N LEU A 110 -4.59 -1.49 11.83
CA LEU A 110 -5.90 -1.27 11.21
C LEU A 110 -6.90 -2.35 11.60
N TRP A 111 -6.46 -3.60 11.66
CA TRP A 111 -7.31 -4.72 12.07
C TRP A 111 -7.77 -4.57 13.52
N GLU A 112 -6.86 -4.20 14.42
CA GLU A 112 -7.20 -3.97 15.83
C GLU A 112 -8.19 -2.82 15.99
N ALA A 113 -7.98 -1.72 15.23
CA ALA A 113 -8.87 -0.57 15.25
C ALA A 113 -10.28 -0.94 14.79
N GLN A 114 -10.37 -1.68 13.70
CA GLN A 114 -11.64 -2.13 13.16
C GLN A 114 -12.37 -3.05 14.14
N ARG A 115 -11.64 -3.95 14.77
CA ARG A 115 -12.18 -4.91 15.69
C ARG A 115 -12.68 -4.27 17.01
N SER A 116 -11.96 -3.27 17.52
CA SER A 116 -12.30 -2.58 18.76
C SER A 116 -13.29 -1.43 18.59
N GLY A 117 -13.48 -0.97 17.35
CA GLY A 117 -14.27 0.24 17.06
C GLY A 117 -13.59 1.53 17.49
N GLN A 118 -12.31 1.49 17.82
CA GLN A 118 -11.53 2.64 18.23
C GLN A 118 -10.59 3.07 17.11
N PRO A 119 -10.13 4.35 17.10
CA PRO A 119 -9.08 4.75 16.18
C PRO A 119 -7.80 3.92 16.37
N PRO A 120 -6.97 3.80 15.33
CA PRO A 120 -5.70 3.09 15.47
C PRO A 120 -4.83 3.67 16.58
N ASP A 121 -4.18 2.80 17.35
CA ASP A 121 -3.23 3.21 18.39
C ASP A 121 -1.90 3.55 17.73
N GLU A 122 -1.69 4.83 17.45
CA GLU A 122 -0.48 5.30 16.76
C GLU A 122 0.80 5.05 17.55
N ALA A 123 0.74 5.19 18.87
CA ALA A 123 1.92 4.96 19.71
C ALA A 123 2.38 3.51 19.65
N ARG A 124 1.44 2.58 19.73
CA ARG A 124 1.72 1.15 19.64
C ARG A 124 2.19 0.75 18.24
N TYR A 125 1.60 1.32 17.22
CA TYR A 125 2.00 1.12 15.85
C TYR A 125 3.46 1.56 15.63
N LEU A 126 3.80 2.79 16.07
CA LEU A 126 5.15 3.31 15.94
C LEU A 126 6.15 2.45 16.72
N GLU A 127 5.79 2.00 17.90
CA GLU A 127 6.63 1.11 18.71
C GLU A 127 6.96 -0.19 17.97
N ARG A 128 5.97 -0.78 17.32
CA ARG A 128 6.17 -1.99 16.50
C ARG A 128 7.07 -1.72 15.31
N LEU A 129 6.90 -0.58 14.66
CA LEU A 129 7.76 -0.17 13.54
C LEU A 129 9.22 -0.02 13.99
N GLN A 130 9.44 0.55 15.15
CA GLN A 130 10.78 0.76 15.69
C GLN A 130 11.49 -0.55 16.04
N ARG A 131 10.76 -1.62 16.20
CA ARG A 131 11.31 -2.96 16.47
C ARG A 131 11.68 -3.75 15.22
N LEU A 132 11.37 -3.24 14.05
CA LEU A 132 11.69 -3.93 12.77
C LEU A 132 13.25 -3.99 12.49
#